data_42dc18d6c5115174c04e9d4526ac8d7f
#
_entry.id   42dc18d6c5115174c04e9d4526ac8d7f
#
_cell.length_a   1.000
_cell.length_b   1.000
_cell.length_c   1.000
_cell.angle_alpha   90.00
_cell.angle_beta   90.00
_cell.angle_gamma   90.00
#
_symmetry.space_group_name_H-M   'P 1'
#
loop_
_entity.id
_entity.type
_entity.pdbx_description
1 polymer ?
#
loop_
_entity_poly.entity_id
_entity_poly.type
_entity_poly.pdbx_seq_one_letter_code
_entity_poly.pdbx_strand_id
1 'polypeptide(L)'
;MLRMSTLFLRTLREDPVDAEVASHRLLVRGGYIRRAAPGGYTWLPLGWIVYRNVERIVREEMDAAGFQEVHFPAMLPREPFEISNRWTEYGDNLFRLKDRRGNDFLLAPTHEEMFTLLVKDLYSSYKDLPLHIYQIQTKYRDEARPRAGLMRTREFVMKDSYSFDIDDEGLQRSYDQHRAAYITTFNRLHLPFVIVSAMSGAMGGSASEEFLAPIEVGEDTFVRCTVCEYAANTEAVQVRVPDAISTEGTPAALVADTPDTPTIQTLVDLLNAQPELRRPDRDWTAADTLCLLYTSDAADE
;
A
#
# COMPACT_ATOMS: atom_id res chain seq x y z
N MET A 1 -37.40 -8.34 -7.10
CA MET A 1 -37.55 -7.73 -5.77
C MET A 1 -37.06 -8.74 -4.73
N LEU A 2 -36.15 -8.36 -3.86
CA LEU A 2 -35.67 -9.18 -2.75
C LEU A 2 -36.72 -9.17 -1.62
N ARG A 3 -37.05 -10.33 -1.07
CA ARG A 3 -37.97 -10.47 0.08
C ARG A 3 -37.23 -11.15 1.22
N MET A 4 -37.34 -10.59 2.43
CA MET A 4 -36.70 -11.14 3.62
C MET A 4 -37.11 -12.61 3.90
N SER A 5 -38.34 -13.00 3.55
CA SER A 5 -38.83 -14.35 3.75
C SER A 5 -38.16 -15.41 2.88
N THR A 6 -37.55 -14.99 1.74
CA THR A 6 -36.94 -15.92 0.78
C THR A 6 -35.42 -15.61 0.57
N LEU A 7 -34.93 -14.55 1.17
CA LEU A 7 -33.51 -14.17 1.05
C LEU A 7 -32.66 -15.18 1.83
N PHE A 8 -31.55 -15.63 1.20
CA PHE A 8 -30.54 -16.43 1.87
C PHE A 8 -29.74 -15.53 2.82
N LEU A 9 -30.30 -15.32 4.00
CA LEU A 9 -29.78 -14.42 5.03
C LEU A 9 -29.94 -15.04 6.42
N ARG A 10 -28.88 -14.99 7.20
CA ARG A 10 -28.89 -15.28 8.63
C ARG A 10 -28.02 -14.26 9.35
N THR A 11 -28.61 -13.49 10.23
CA THR A 11 -27.91 -12.56 11.11
C THR A 11 -27.45 -13.27 12.39
N LEU A 12 -26.44 -12.70 13.05
CA LEU A 12 -25.97 -13.20 14.35
C LEU A 12 -26.33 -12.19 15.45
N ARG A 13 -26.64 -12.70 16.63
CA ARG A 13 -26.85 -11.87 17.84
C ARG A 13 -25.52 -11.40 18.43
N GLU A 14 -24.61 -12.35 18.56
CA GLU A 14 -23.31 -12.14 19.19
C GLU A 14 -22.29 -11.68 18.17
N ASP A 15 -21.30 -10.94 18.62
CA ASP A 15 -20.15 -10.58 17.82
C ASP A 15 -19.27 -11.82 17.59
N PRO A 16 -18.74 -12.00 16.37
CA PRO A 16 -17.76 -13.06 16.12
C PRO A 16 -16.52 -12.84 16.99
N VAL A 17 -16.01 -13.92 17.59
CA VAL A 17 -14.88 -13.88 18.52
C VAL A 17 -13.59 -13.32 17.86
N ASP A 18 -13.45 -13.54 16.55
CA ASP A 18 -12.31 -13.13 15.75
C ASP A 18 -12.48 -11.75 15.09
N ALA A 19 -13.58 -11.04 15.36
CA ALA A 19 -13.88 -9.75 14.75
C ALA A 19 -13.49 -8.58 15.68
N GLU A 20 -12.29 -8.05 15.50
CA GLU A 20 -11.75 -6.96 16.32
C GLU A 20 -12.32 -5.59 15.94
N VAL A 21 -12.49 -5.31 14.63
CA VAL A 21 -12.94 -4.01 14.12
C VAL A 21 -14.45 -3.97 13.85
N ALA A 22 -15.05 -2.79 14.00
CA ALA A 22 -16.49 -2.60 13.87
C ALA A 22 -17.03 -3.04 12.50
N SER A 23 -16.33 -2.74 11.41
CA SER A 23 -16.72 -3.15 10.04
C SER A 23 -16.80 -4.66 9.91
N HIS A 24 -15.81 -5.40 10.41
CA HIS A 24 -15.81 -6.86 10.40
C HIS A 24 -17.00 -7.43 11.20
N ARG A 25 -17.20 -6.95 12.44
CA ARG A 25 -18.34 -7.35 13.28
C ARG A 25 -19.68 -7.15 12.56
N LEU A 26 -19.90 -5.95 12.02
CA LEU A 26 -21.17 -5.60 11.38
C LEU A 26 -21.41 -6.39 10.09
N LEU A 27 -20.41 -6.58 9.26
CA LEU A 27 -20.51 -7.36 8.02
C LEU A 27 -20.88 -8.83 8.30
N VAL A 28 -20.26 -9.44 9.30
CA VAL A 28 -20.56 -10.82 9.69
C VAL A 28 -21.94 -10.91 10.37
N ARG A 29 -22.23 -10.06 11.35
CA ARG A 29 -23.53 -10.05 12.04
C ARG A 29 -24.69 -9.76 11.11
N GLY A 30 -24.53 -8.80 10.21
CA GLY A 30 -25.55 -8.42 9.24
C GLY A 30 -25.76 -9.44 8.12
N GLY A 31 -24.95 -10.49 8.04
CA GLY A 31 -25.07 -11.51 7.01
C GLY A 31 -24.62 -11.06 5.63
N TYR A 32 -23.61 -10.20 5.57
CA TYR A 32 -22.97 -9.76 4.31
C TYR A 32 -21.84 -10.70 3.89
N ILE A 33 -21.06 -11.17 4.86
CA ILE A 33 -19.94 -12.09 4.62
C ILE A 33 -19.92 -13.24 5.61
N ARG A 34 -19.22 -14.31 5.26
CA ARG A 34 -18.83 -15.41 6.17
C ARG A 34 -17.39 -15.80 5.88
N ARG A 35 -16.65 -16.08 6.94
CA ARG A 35 -15.27 -16.56 6.85
C ARG A 35 -15.26 -17.97 6.24
N ALA A 36 -14.53 -18.15 5.16
CA ALA A 36 -14.26 -19.45 4.55
C ALA A 36 -12.93 -20.03 5.03
N ALA A 37 -11.91 -19.16 5.14
CA ALA A 37 -10.58 -19.49 5.62
C ALA A 37 -9.93 -18.22 6.23
N PRO A 38 -8.78 -18.30 6.90
CA PRO A 38 -8.03 -17.11 7.30
C PRO A 38 -7.70 -16.24 6.09
N GLY A 39 -8.20 -14.99 6.08
CA GLY A 39 -8.03 -14.06 4.95
C GLY A 39 -8.89 -14.37 3.71
N GLY A 40 -9.85 -15.30 3.80
CA GLY A 40 -10.78 -15.63 2.74
C GLY A 40 -12.23 -15.58 3.21
N TYR A 41 -13.09 -14.87 2.46
CA TYR A 41 -14.49 -14.65 2.81
C TYR A 41 -15.44 -15.00 1.69
N THR A 42 -16.56 -15.64 2.06
CA THR A 42 -17.71 -15.82 1.19
C THR A 42 -18.59 -14.58 1.26
N TRP A 43 -18.87 -13.97 0.13
CA TRP A 43 -19.85 -12.89 -0.01
C TRP A 43 -21.25 -13.48 -0.07
N LEU A 44 -22.10 -13.14 0.90
CA LEU A 44 -23.50 -13.51 0.90
C LEU A 44 -24.33 -12.55 0.03
N PRO A 45 -25.60 -12.85 -0.30
CA PRO A 45 -26.35 -12.07 -1.29
C PRO A 45 -26.35 -10.56 -1.06
N LEU A 46 -26.50 -10.09 0.18
CA LEU A 46 -26.45 -8.64 0.47
C LEU A 46 -25.05 -8.08 0.26
N GLY A 47 -24.02 -8.76 0.74
CA GLY A 47 -22.63 -8.37 0.54
C GLY A 47 -22.26 -8.35 -0.94
N TRP A 48 -22.71 -9.36 -1.69
CA TRP A 48 -22.45 -9.42 -3.13
C TRP A 48 -23.12 -8.29 -3.93
N ILE A 49 -24.30 -7.83 -3.51
CA ILE A 49 -24.96 -6.66 -4.11
C ILE A 49 -24.12 -5.40 -3.87
N VAL A 50 -23.64 -5.18 -2.64
CA VAL A 50 -22.77 -4.04 -2.31
C VAL A 50 -21.49 -4.11 -3.12
N TYR A 51 -20.83 -5.26 -3.15
CA TYR A 51 -19.62 -5.51 -3.91
C TYR A 51 -19.79 -5.12 -5.38
N ARG A 52 -20.83 -5.64 -6.05
CA ARG A 52 -21.10 -5.33 -7.46
C ARG A 52 -21.45 -3.86 -7.71
N ASN A 53 -22.06 -3.18 -6.75
CA ASN A 53 -22.32 -1.75 -6.87
C ASN A 53 -21.04 -0.93 -6.79
N VAL A 54 -20.10 -1.29 -5.92
CA VAL A 54 -18.78 -0.67 -5.86
C VAL A 54 -18.02 -0.90 -7.17
N GLU A 55 -17.96 -2.16 -7.62
CA GLU A 55 -17.33 -2.54 -8.89
C GLU A 55 -17.92 -1.77 -10.08
N ARG A 56 -19.24 -1.63 -10.13
CA ARG A 56 -19.94 -0.88 -11.20
C ARG A 56 -19.53 0.60 -11.20
N ILE A 57 -19.45 1.23 -10.02
CA ILE A 57 -19.03 2.65 -9.93
C ILE A 57 -17.58 2.81 -10.41
N VAL A 58 -16.68 1.92 -10.00
CA VAL A 58 -15.29 1.95 -10.44
C VAL A 58 -15.19 1.81 -11.96
N ARG A 59 -15.92 0.84 -12.53
CA ARG A 59 -15.94 0.60 -13.99
C ARG A 59 -16.47 1.81 -14.75
N GLU A 60 -17.59 2.38 -14.32
CA GLU A 60 -18.20 3.54 -14.95
C GLU A 60 -17.24 4.74 -15.00
N GLU A 61 -16.46 4.98 -13.94
CA GLU A 61 -15.49 6.09 -13.92
C GLU A 61 -14.26 5.82 -14.79
N MET A 62 -13.79 4.58 -14.84
CA MET A 62 -12.68 4.21 -15.72
C MET A 62 -13.09 4.32 -17.20
N ASP A 63 -14.28 3.82 -17.56
CA ASP A 63 -14.83 3.92 -18.91
C ASP A 63 -15.08 5.39 -19.31
N ALA A 64 -15.65 6.20 -18.42
CA ALA A 64 -15.88 7.63 -18.63
C ALA A 64 -14.57 8.42 -18.82
N ALA A 65 -13.49 7.98 -18.18
CA ALA A 65 -12.15 8.52 -18.37
C ALA A 65 -11.48 8.02 -19.67
N GLY A 66 -12.14 7.16 -20.46
CA GLY A 66 -11.63 6.67 -21.74
C GLY A 66 -10.70 5.48 -21.67
N PHE A 67 -10.63 4.81 -20.52
CA PHE A 67 -9.85 3.58 -20.36
C PHE A 67 -10.62 2.38 -20.92
N GLN A 68 -9.89 1.37 -21.39
CA GLN A 68 -10.47 0.17 -21.99
C GLN A 68 -10.27 -1.05 -21.06
N GLU A 69 -11.38 -1.76 -20.77
CA GLU A 69 -11.33 -2.94 -19.91
C GLU A 69 -10.77 -4.15 -20.66
N VAL A 70 -9.82 -4.84 -20.04
CA VAL A 70 -9.30 -6.16 -20.44
C VAL A 70 -9.44 -7.11 -19.25
N HIS A 71 -9.27 -8.40 -19.45
CA HIS A 71 -9.33 -9.37 -18.37
C HIS A 71 -8.29 -10.47 -18.57
N PHE A 72 -7.30 -10.51 -17.68
CA PHE A 72 -6.23 -11.50 -17.70
C PHE A 72 -6.56 -12.74 -16.87
N PRO A 73 -5.92 -13.89 -17.12
CA PRO A 73 -5.98 -15.01 -16.20
C PRO A 73 -5.35 -14.65 -14.84
N ALA A 74 -5.86 -15.25 -13.77
CA ALA A 74 -5.31 -15.09 -12.42
C ALA A 74 -4.12 -16.02 -12.15
N MET A 75 -4.01 -17.14 -12.88
CA MET A 75 -2.87 -18.05 -12.82
C MET A 75 -1.88 -17.69 -13.92
N LEU A 76 -0.69 -17.27 -13.52
CA LEU A 76 0.31 -16.70 -14.41
C LEU A 76 1.58 -17.56 -14.47
N PRO A 77 2.30 -17.58 -15.60
CA PRO A 77 3.58 -18.27 -15.71
C PRO A 77 4.66 -17.52 -14.91
N ARG A 78 5.69 -18.26 -14.49
CA ARG A 78 6.81 -17.77 -13.70
C ARG A 78 7.71 -16.79 -14.47
N GLU A 79 7.96 -17.06 -15.75
CA GLU A 79 9.00 -16.41 -16.54
C GLU A 79 8.89 -14.85 -16.57
N PRO A 80 7.71 -14.25 -16.78
CA PRO A 80 7.59 -12.79 -16.74
C PRO A 80 8.01 -12.18 -15.40
N PHE A 81 7.71 -12.87 -14.30
CA PHE A 81 8.03 -12.42 -12.93
C PHE A 81 9.51 -12.62 -12.58
N GLU A 82 10.21 -13.54 -13.24
CA GLU A 82 11.66 -13.64 -13.15
C GLU A 82 12.35 -12.47 -13.86
N ILE A 83 11.85 -12.10 -15.04
CA ILE A 83 12.41 -10.98 -15.83
C ILE A 83 12.31 -9.66 -15.03
N SER A 84 11.21 -9.43 -14.32
CA SER A 84 11.02 -8.26 -13.46
C SER A 84 11.67 -8.38 -12.07
N ASN A 85 12.32 -9.52 -11.77
CA ASN A 85 12.84 -9.91 -10.45
C ASN A 85 11.77 -10.09 -9.35
N ARG A 86 10.50 -9.88 -9.65
CA ARG A 86 9.40 -9.99 -8.68
C ARG A 86 9.15 -11.40 -8.18
N TRP A 87 9.55 -12.43 -8.93
CA TRP A 87 9.51 -13.80 -8.44
C TRP A 87 10.27 -13.97 -7.12
N THR A 88 11.36 -13.24 -6.94
CA THR A 88 12.20 -13.26 -5.74
C THR A 88 11.80 -12.19 -4.73
N GLU A 89 11.60 -10.95 -5.19
CA GLU A 89 11.32 -9.80 -4.32
C GLU A 89 9.99 -9.89 -3.55
N TYR A 90 8.96 -10.53 -4.12
CA TYR A 90 7.71 -10.78 -3.40
C TYR A 90 7.86 -11.78 -2.25
N GLY A 91 8.96 -12.54 -2.19
CA GLY A 91 9.26 -13.48 -1.12
C GLY A 91 8.11 -14.46 -0.86
N ASP A 92 7.76 -14.64 0.40
CA ASP A 92 6.71 -15.56 0.84
C ASP A 92 5.29 -15.03 0.60
N ASN A 93 5.13 -13.77 0.22
CA ASN A 93 3.83 -13.21 -0.14
C ASN A 93 3.28 -13.74 -1.48
N LEU A 94 4.10 -14.45 -2.25
CA LEU A 94 3.73 -14.99 -3.54
C LEU A 94 3.22 -16.43 -3.44
N PHE A 95 1.94 -16.66 -3.80
CA PHE A 95 1.43 -18.03 -3.98
C PHE A 95 2.06 -18.69 -5.19
N ARG A 96 2.95 -19.65 -4.98
CA ARG A 96 3.61 -20.43 -6.02
C ARG A 96 2.97 -21.80 -6.13
N LEU A 97 2.81 -22.29 -7.35
CA LEU A 97 2.23 -23.61 -7.64
C LEU A 97 2.92 -24.26 -8.83
N LYS A 98 2.71 -25.56 -8.97
CA LYS A 98 3.17 -26.32 -10.14
C LYS A 98 2.00 -26.96 -10.85
N ASP A 99 2.08 -26.97 -12.19
CA ASP A 99 1.15 -27.76 -12.98
C ASP A 99 1.49 -29.27 -12.91
N ARG A 100 0.69 -30.09 -13.56
CA ARG A 100 0.91 -31.57 -13.60
C ARG A 100 2.21 -31.97 -14.33
N ARG A 101 2.81 -31.08 -15.11
CA ARG A 101 4.07 -31.30 -15.85
C ARG A 101 5.28 -30.79 -15.08
N GLY A 102 5.07 -30.16 -13.92
CA GLY A 102 6.10 -29.59 -13.08
C GLY A 102 6.49 -28.15 -13.43
N ASN A 103 5.78 -27.49 -14.35
CA ASN A 103 6.03 -26.08 -14.65
C ASN A 103 5.60 -25.20 -13.50
N ASP A 104 6.37 -24.15 -13.22
CA ASP A 104 6.10 -23.19 -12.17
C ASP A 104 5.08 -22.14 -12.63
N PHE A 105 4.12 -21.87 -11.77
CA PHE A 105 3.11 -20.84 -11.90
C PHE A 105 2.99 -20.05 -10.59
N LEU A 106 2.27 -18.93 -10.65
CA LEU A 106 1.88 -18.16 -9.49
C LEU A 106 0.41 -17.73 -9.60
N LEU A 107 -0.21 -17.46 -8.47
CA LEU A 107 -1.45 -16.69 -8.42
C LEU A 107 -1.10 -15.21 -8.42
N ALA A 108 -1.70 -14.45 -9.31
CA ALA A 108 -1.36 -13.06 -9.60
C ALA A 108 -1.45 -12.14 -8.35
N PRO A 109 -0.35 -11.58 -7.84
CA PRO A 109 -0.37 -10.51 -6.85
C PRO A 109 -0.65 -9.16 -7.50
N THR A 110 -0.31 -9.02 -8.77
CA THR A 110 -0.45 -7.88 -9.67
C THR A 110 -0.28 -8.36 -11.12
N HIS A 111 -0.46 -7.49 -12.13
CA HIS A 111 -0.41 -7.89 -13.55
C HIS A 111 0.42 -6.96 -14.44
N GLU A 112 1.30 -6.11 -13.90
CA GLU A 112 2.12 -5.18 -14.72
C GLU A 112 2.84 -5.90 -15.84
N GLU A 113 3.45 -7.05 -15.54
CA GLU A 113 4.17 -7.88 -16.51
C GLU A 113 3.26 -8.29 -17.65
N MET A 114 2.05 -8.73 -17.33
CA MET A 114 1.10 -9.23 -18.33
C MET A 114 0.56 -8.11 -19.22
N PHE A 115 0.26 -6.94 -18.64
CA PHE A 115 -0.14 -5.76 -19.43
C PHE A 115 0.97 -5.32 -20.36
N THR A 116 2.20 -5.26 -19.88
CA THR A 116 3.37 -4.88 -20.67
C THR A 116 3.62 -5.86 -21.82
N LEU A 117 3.55 -7.16 -21.56
CA LEU A 117 3.72 -8.18 -22.58
C LEU A 117 2.62 -8.15 -23.63
N LEU A 118 1.35 -7.94 -23.22
CA LEU A 118 0.23 -7.84 -24.14
C LEU A 118 0.38 -6.62 -25.08
N VAL A 119 0.74 -5.47 -24.52
CA VAL A 119 0.95 -4.26 -25.33
C VAL A 119 2.13 -4.43 -26.25
N LYS A 120 3.25 -4.99 -25.78
CA LYS A 120 4.43 -5.29 -26.61
C LYS A 120 4.13 -6.24 -27.76
N ASP A 121 3.20 -7.17 -27.58
CA ASP A 121 2.80 -8.14 -28.62
C ASP A 121 1.89 -7.50 -29.68
N LEU A 122 0.96 -6.66 -29.26
CA LEU A 122 -0.08 -6.09 -30.12
C LEU A 122 0.32 -4.77 -30.80
N TYR A 123 1.17 -3.97 -30.17
CA TYR A 123 1.52 -2.62 -30.61
C TYR A 123 3.00 -2.50 -30.94
N SER A 124 3.30 -2.01 -32.12
CA SER A 124 4.67 -1.83 -32.61
C SER A 124 5.01 -0.41 -33.05
N SER A 125 4.04 0.52 -32.97
CA SER A 125 4.22 1.90 -33.41
C SER A 125 3.86 2.89 -32.31
N TYR A 126 4.69 3.94 -32.16
CA TYR A 126 4.38 5.06 -31.28
C TYR A 126 3.08 5.80 -31.66
N LYS A 127 2.57 5.60 -32.87
CA LYS A 127 1.29 6.19 -33.34
C LYS A 127 0.07 5.55 -32.69
N ASP A 128 0.24 4.40 -32.06
CA ASP A 128 -0.80 3.68 -31.34
C ASP A 128 -0.94 4.16 -29.89
N LEU A 129 -0.05 5.08 -29.46
CA LEU A 129 -0.01 5.68 -28.14
C LEU A 129 -0.62 7.10 -28.15
N PRO A 130 -1.20 7.58 -27.02
CA PRO A 130 -1.27 6.91 -25.72
C PRO A 130 -2.30 5.78 -25.69
N LEU A 131 -2.03 4.78 -24.86
CA LEU A 131 -2.93 3.66 -24.61
C LEU A 131 -3.25 3.57 -23.13
N HIS A 132 -4.54 3.44 -22.80
CA HIS A 132 -5.03 3.29 -21.45
C HIS A 132 -5.87 2.03 -21.33
N ILE A 133 -5.43 1.09 -20.53
CA ILE A 133 -6.11 -0.19 -20.33
C ILE A 133 -6.18 -0.54 -18.85
N TYR A 134 -7.26 -1.19 -18.43
CA TYR A 134 -7.46 -1.59 -17.05
C TYR A 134 -8.14 -2.95 -16.95
N GLN A 135 -8.13 -3.52 -15.77
CA GLN A 135 -8.95 -4.67 -15.43
C GLN A 135 -9.53 -4.55 -14.02
N ILE A 136 -10.57 -5.33 -13.76
CA ILE A 136 -11.08 -5.62 -12.43
C ILE A 136 -10.94 -7.13 -12.25
N GLN A 137 -9.98 -7.55 -11.41
CA GLN A 137 -9.59 -8.95 -11.31
C GLN A 137 -9.15 -9.30 -9.90
N THR A 138 -9.39 -10.56 -9.52
CA THR A 138 -8.90 -11.12 -8.27
C THR A 138 -7.38 -11.13 -8.22
N LYS A 139 -6.84 -10.72 -7.07
CA LYS A 139 -5.42 -10.80 -6.74
C LYS A 139 -5.22 -11.70 -5.53
N TYR A 140 -4.04 -12.25 -5.42
CA TYR A 140 -3.67 -13.20 -4.39
C TYR A 140 -2.34 -12.79 -3.76
N ARG A 141 -2.34 -12.67 -2.43
CA ARG A 141 -1.11 -12.43 -1.65
C ARG A 141 -1.12 -13.35 -0.45
N ASP A 142 -0.08 -14.14 -0.23
CA ASP A 142 -0.01 -15.05 0.93
C ASP A 142 0.32 -14.26 2.20
N GLU A 143 -0.62 -13.42 2.57
CA GLU A 143 -0.53 -12.57 3.75
C GLU A 143 -0.35 -13.41 5.02
N ALA A 144 0.77 -13.20 5.70
CA ALA A 144 1.12 -13.95 6.89
C ALA A 144 0.13 -13.74 8.04
N ARG A 145 -0.45 -12.53 8.14
CA ARG A 145 -1.36 -12.13 9.22
C ARG A 145 -2.61 -11.44 8.70
N PRO A 146 -3.54 -12.16 8.03
CA PRO A 146 -4.81 -11.57 7.62
C PRO A 146 -5.57 -11.11 8.86
N ARG A 147 -6.09 -9.87 8.81
CA ARG A 147 -6.75 -9.23 9.96
C ARG A 147 -7.78 -8.19 9.51
N ALA A 148 -8.53 -7.68 10.48
CA ALA A 148 -9.53 -6.63 10.26
C ALA A 148 -10.59 -6.97 9.18
N GLY A 149 -10.95 -8.25 9.04
CA GLY A 149 -11.97 -8.71 8.08
C GLY A 149 -11.53 -8.50 6.64
N LEU A 150 -12.29 -7.68 5.89
CA LEU A 150 -12.02 -7.42 4.48
C LEU A 150 -10.86 -6.42 4.24
N MET A 151 -10.31 -5.80 5.27
CA MET A 151 -9.24 -4.81 5.09
C MET A 151 -7.91 -5.45 4.69
N ARG A 152 -7.60 -6.65 5.20
CA ARG A 152 -6.36 -7.36 4.89
C ARG A 152 -6.62 -8.85 4.68
N THR A 153 -6.77 -9.23 3.42
CA THR A 153 -7.14 -10.57 2.97
C THR A 153 -6.06 -11.19 2.09
N ARG A 154 -6.15 -12.50 1.86
CA ARG A 154 -5.27 -13.24 0.94
C ARG A 154 -5.79 -13.27 -0.49
N GLU A 155 -7.09 -13.09 -0.64
CA GLU A 155 -7.79 -13.00 -1.91
C GLU A 155 -8.66 -11.76 -1.89
N PHE A 156 -8.49 -10.88 -2.86
CA PHE A 156 -9.24 -9.64 -3.00
C PHE A 156 -9.32 -9.23 -4.46
N VAL A 157 -10.29 -8.38 -4.80
CA VAL A 157 -10.40 -7.83 -6.15
C VAL A 157 -9.77 -6.46 -6.19
N MET A 158 -8.99 -6.23 -7.23
CA MET A 158 -8.33 -4.98 -7.51
C MET A 158 -8.79 -4.45 -8.87
N LYS A 159 -9.06 -3.16 -8.97
CA LYS A 159 -8.97 -2.47 -10.24
C LYS A 159 -7.51 -2.03 -10.38
N ASP A 160 -6.84 -2.57 -11.35
CA ASP A 160 -5.51 -2.14 -11.76
C ASP A 160 -5.56 -1.60 -13.19
N SER A 161 -4.91 -0.46 -13.41
CA SER A 161 -4.95 0.31 -14.65
C SER A 161 -3.56 0.78 -15.02
N TYR A 162 -3.26 0.74 -16.30
CA TYR A 162 -1.94 1.01 -16.85
C TYR A 162 -2.04 1.92 -18.05
N SER A 163 -1.14 2.89 -18.13
CA SER A 163 -0.99 3.76 -19.28
C SER A 163 0.35 3.52 -19.95
N PHE A 164 0.36 3.71 -21.27
CA PHE A 164 1.54 3.65 -22.12
C PHE A 164 1.59 4.92 -22.93
N ASP A 165 2.60 5.72 -22.72
CA ASP A 165 2.72 7.07 -23.24
C ASP A 165 3.99 7.22 -24.10
N ILE A 166 4.08 8.27 -24.91
CA ILE A 166 5.23 8.52 -25.79
C ILE A 166 6.35 9.20 -25.03
N ASP A 167 6.00 10.07 -24.10
CA ASP A 167 6.90 10.95 -23.37
C ASP A 167 6.41 11.24 -21.95
N ASP A 168 7.22 11.92 -21.16
CA ASP A 168 6.92 12.25 -19.76
C ASP A 168 5.72 13.19 -19.63
N GLU A 169 5.48 14.08 -20.61
CA GLU A 169 4.30 14.93 -20.61
C GLU A 169 3.03 14.12 -20.84
N GLY A 170 3.10 13.10 -21.70
CA GLY A 170 2.03 12.11 -21.90
C GLY A 170 1.75 11.35 -20.61
N LEU A 171 2.79 10.83 -19.99
CA LEU A 171 2.71 10.12 -18.72
C LEU A 171 2.05 10.97 -17.63
N GLN A 172 2.42 12.25 -17.52
CA GLN A 172 1.81 13.15 -16.54
C GLN A 172 0.32 13.37 -16.83
N ARG A 173 -0.07 13.57 -18.10
CA ARG A 173 -1.50 13.67 -18.47
C ARG A 173 -2.28 12.41 -18.11
N SER A 174 -1.72 11.25 -18.36
CA SER A 174 -2.32 9.96 -18.02
C SER A 174 -2.45 9.77 -16.51
N TYR A 175 -1.44 10.20 -15.74
CA TYR A 175 -1.46 10.20 -14.27
C TYR A 175 -2.60 11.10 -13.74
N ASP A 176 -2.69 12.33 -14.23
CA ASP A 176 -3.73 13.28 -13.83
C ASP A 176 -5.13 12.78 -14.19
N GLN A 177 -5.28 12.07 -15.32
CA GLN A 177 -6.53 11.44 -15.72
C GLN A 177 -6.94 10.30 -14.78
N HIS A 178 -6.00 9.43 -14.37
CA HIS A 178 -6.25 8.42 -13.34
C HIS A 178 -6.65 9.07 -12.01
N ARG A 179 -5.90 10.10 -11.60
CA ARG A 179 -6.16 10.85 -10.37
C ARG A 179 -7.57 11.43 -10.35
N ALA A 180 -8.01 12.04 -11.43
CA ALA A 180 -9.35 12.60 -11.56
C ALA A 180 -10.45 11.51 -11.49
N ALA A 181 -10.23 10.37 -12.14
CA ALA A 181 -11.14 9.22 -12.08
C ALA A 181 -11.25 8.66 -10.65
N TYR A 182 -10.16 8.59 -9.89
CA TYR A 182 -10.16 8.14 -8.50
C TYR A 182 -10.90 9.12 -7.59
N ILE A 183 -10.66 10.42 -7.72
CA ILE A 183 -11.39 11.45 -6.97
C ILE A 183 -12.90 11.29 -7.17
N THR A 184 -13.35 11.14 -8.43
CA THR A 184 -14.75 10.95 -8.75
C THR A 184 -15.31 9.64 -8.20
N THR A 185 -14.55 8.55 -8.30
CA THR A 185 -14.91 7.25 -7.74
C THR A 185 -15.15 7.34 -6.23
N PHE A 186 -14.21 7.87 -5.46
CA PHE A 186 -14.33 7.94 -4.00
C PHE A 186 -15.44 8.91 -3.56
N ASN A 187 -15.64 10.01 -4.28
CA ASN A 187 -16.76 10.92 -4.05
C ASN A 187 -18.12 10.22 -4.27
N ARG A 188 -18.26 9.44 -5.36
CA ARG A 188 -19.46 8.66 -5.64
C ARG A 188 -19.71 7.55 -4.63
N LEU A 189 -18.65 7.02 -4.04
CA LEU A 189 -18.73 6.04 -2.94
C LEU A 189 -18.98 6.71 -1.58
N HIS A 190 -19.04 8.04 -1.51
CA HIS A 190 -19.17 8.82 -0.27
C HIS A 190 -18.08 8.51 0.76
N LEU A 191 -16.87 8.19 0.30
CA LEU A 191 -15.72 7.96 1.15
C LEU A 191 -14.95 9.26 1.36
N PRO A 192 -14.80 9.75 2.60
CA PRO A 192 -13.88 10.84 2.88
C PRO A 192 -12.45 10.35 2.66
N PHE A 193 -11.63 11.15 1.99
CA PHE A 193 -10.24 10.81 1.73
C PHE A 193 -9.33 12.04 1.78
N VAL A 194 -8.06 11.79 2.01
CA VAL A 194 -6.95 12.74 1.86
C VAL A 194 -5.98 12.13 0.84
N ILE A 195 -5.56 12.93 -0.14
CA ILE A 195 -4.53 12.51 -1.07
C ILE A 195 -3.19 12.86 -0.44
N VAL A 196 -2.32 11.86 -0.27
CA VAL A 196 -1.02 12.00 0.37
C VAL A 196 0.08 11.58 -0.58
N SER A 197 1.21 12.28 -0.54
CA SER A 197 2.42 11.82 -1.20
C SER A 197 2.92 10.53 -0.54
N ALA A 198 3.35 9.57 -1.34
CA ALA A 198 3.78 8.26 -0.89
C ALA A 198 5.11 7.85 -1.53
N MET A 199 5.73 6.82 -1.00
CA MET A 199 6.89 6.15 -1.60
C MET A 199 6.43 5.06 -2.56
N SER A 200 7.05 4.99 -3.74
CA SER A 200 6.68 3.98 -4.75
C SER A 200 7.10 2.56 -4.36
N GLY A 201 8.04 2.41 -3.45
CA GLY A 201 8.55 1.11 -2.99
C GLY A 201 9.04 0.22 -4.14
N ALA A 202 8.83 -1.08 -4.02
CA ALA A 202 9.21 -2.08 -5.03
C ALA A 202 8.49 -1.92 -6.39
N MET A 203 7.45 -1.09 -6.47
CA MET A 203 6.76 -0.79 -7.72
C MET A 203 7.56 0.17 -8.62
N GLY A 204 8.49 0.93 -8.04
CA GLY A 204 9.30 1.92 -8.75
C GLY A 204 8.52 3.18 -9.14
N GLY A 205 9.21 4.13 -9.76
CA GLY A 205 8.64 5.40 -10.21
C GLY A 205 9.06 6.59 -9.35
N SER A 206 8.95 7.80 -9.93
CA SER A 206 9.39 9.06 -9.32
C SER A 206 8.28 9.78 -8.53
N ALA A 207 7.02 9.38 -8.71
CA ALA A 207 5.87 9.98 -8.04
C ALA A 207 4.88 8.89 -7.63
N SER A 208 4.35 9.01 -6.43
CA SER A 208 3.30 8.13 -5.92
C SER A 208 2.36 8.92 -5.03
N GLU A 209 1.07 8.63 -5.14
CA GLU A 209 0.04 9.18 -4.26
C GLU A 209 -0.83 8.04 -3.71
N GLU A 210 -1.32 8.22 -2.50
CA GLU A 210 -2.30 7.35 -1.87
C GLU A 210 -3.54 8.13 -1.48
N PHE A 211 -4.71 7.49 -1.64
CA PHE A 211 -5.99 8.03 -1.22
C PHE A 211 -6.36 7.39 0.12
N LEU A 212 -6.06 8.07 1.21
CA LEU A 212 -6.23 7.56 2.56
C LEU A 212 -7.53 8.06 3.19
N ALA A 213 -8.34 7.15 3.72
CA ALA A 213 -9.49 7.50 4.53
C ALA A 213 -9.04 7.73 5.99
N PRO A 214 -9.28 8.94 6.57
CA PRO A 214 -8.91 9.21 7.95
C PRO A 214 -9.80 8.42 8.92
N ILE A 215 -9.30 7.33 9.47
CA ILE A 215 -9.98 6.45 10.43
C ILE A 215 -9.01 5.98 11.52
N GLU A 216 -9.51 5.80 12.75
CA GLU A 216 -8.68 5.40 13.89
C GLU A 216 -8.15 3.96 13.80
N VAL A 217 -8.84 3.10 13.05
CA VAL A 217 -8.48 1.67 12.88
C VAL A 217 -7.60 1.44 11.65
N GLY A 218 -7.09 2.51 11.03
CA GLY A 218 -6.16 2.41 9.90
C GLY A 218 -4.80 1.84 10.30
N GLU A 219 -4.06 1.31 9.34
CA GLU A 219 -2.73 0.76 9.55
C GLU A 219 -1.64 1.80 9.25
N ASP A 220 -1.92 2.73 8.34
CA ASP A 220 -0.98 3.74 7.89
C ASP A 220 -1.18 5.06 8.65
N THR A 221 -0.10 5.81 8.79
CA THR A 221 -0.09 7.13 9.41
C THR A 221 0.39 8.16 8.40
N PHE A 222 -0.30 9.28 8.29
CA PHE A 222 0.12 10.38 7.44
C PHE A 222 0.21 11.70 8.20
N VAL A 223 1.05 12.60 7.71
CA VAL A 223 1.19 13.97 8.21
C VAL A 223 0.41 14.90 7.30
N ARG A 224 -0.34 15.84 7.89
CA ARG A 224 -1.06 16.88 7.17
C ARG A 224 -0.69 18.25 7.71
N CYS A 225 -0.40 19.19 6.81
CA CYS A 225 -0.19 20.58 7.19
C CYS A 225 -1.52 21.21 7.65
N THR A 226 -1.46 22.04 8.69
CA THR A 226 -2.64 22.81 9.18
C THR A 226 -2.83 24.13 8.45
N VAL A 227 -1.90 24.53 7.58
CA VAL A 227 -1.88 25.85 6.92
C VAL A 227 -2.07 25.73 5.41
N CYS A 228 -1.57 24.64 4.80
CA CYS A 228 -1.71 24.39 3.37
C CYS A 228 -2.23 22.96 3.12
N GLU A 229 -2.40 22.60 1.85
CA GLU A 229 -2.92 21.28 1.44
C GLU A 229 -1.86 20.15 1.47
N TYR A 230 -0.63 20.42 1.92
CA TYR A 230 0.42 19.40 1.98
C TYR A 230 -0.01 18.25 2.89
N ALA A 231 0.06 17.05 2.35
CA ALA A 231 -0.12 15.81 3.10
C ALA A 231 0.82 14.74 2.52
N ALA A 232 1.43 13.94 3.38
CA ALA A 232 2.33 12.87 2.99
C ALA A 232 2.24 11.70 3.97
N ASN A 233 2.41 10.48 3.47
CA ASN A 233 2.67 9.33 4.32
C ASN A 233 3.96 9.58 5.13
N THR A 234 4.03 9.05 6.36
CA THR A 234 5.19 9.30 7.25
C THR A 234 6.52 8.97 6.60
N GLU A 235 6.57 7.98 5.73
CA GLU A 235 7.78 7.58 4.99
C GLU A 235 8.15 8.56 3.86
N ALA A 236 7.20 9.34 3.36
CA ALA A 236 7.37 10.28 2.25
C ALA A 236 7.41 11.75 2.69
N VAL A 237 7.36 12.01 4.00
CA VAL A 237 7.37 13.39 4.52
C VAL A 237 8.67 14.10 4.15
N GLN A 238 8.53 15.22 3.45
CA GLN A 238 9.65 16.13 3.19
C GLN A 238 9.54 17.32 4.14
N VAL A 239 10.59 17.56 4.91
CA VAL A 239 10.71 18.73 5.78
C VAL A 239 11.81 19.65 5.24
N ARG A 240 11.59 20.95 5.37
CA ARG A 240 12.65 21.90 5.08
C ARG A 240 13.82 21.63 6.04
N VAL A 241 15.00 21.45 5.49
CA VAL A 241 16.21 21.38 6.29
C VAL A 241 16.32 22.68 7.10
N PRO A 242 16.48 22.62 8.42
CA PRO A 242 16.73 23.81 9.23
C PRO A 242 17.94 24.57 8.71
N ASP A 243 17.93 25.87 8.86
CA ASP A 243 19.11 26.67 8.53
C ASP A 243 20.30 26.15 9.34
N ALA A 244 21.47 26.07 8.70
CA ALA A 244 22.66 25.56 9.34
C ALA A 244 22.96 26.37 10.61
N ILE A 245 23.01 25.70 11.74
CA ILE A 245 23.42 26.30 13.00
C ILE A 245 24.92 26.61 12.86
N SER A 246 25.32 27.84 13.18
CA SER A 246 26.74 28.20 13.22
C SER A 246 27.47 27.27 14.19
N THR A 247 28.49 26.61 13.69
CA THR A 247 29.38 25.78 14.52
C THR A 247 30.52 26.59 15.14
N GLU A 248 30.50 27.91 14.98
CA GLU A 248 31.51 28.80 15.54
C GLU A 248 31.46 28.75 17.07
N GLY A 249 32.56 28.36 17.69
CA GLY A 249 32.65 28.16 19.14
C GLY A 249 32.19 26.79 19.67
N THR A 250 31.76 25.85 18.82
CA THR A 250 31.53 24.49 19.24
C THR A 250 32.84 23.73 19.43
N PRO A 251 32.96 22.89 20.47
CA PRO A 251 34.12 22.01 20.65
C PRO A 251 34.30 21.07 19.45
N ALA A 252 35.51 20.62 19.20
CA ALA A 252 35.75 19.59 18.21
C ALA A 252 34.98 18.31 18.53
N ALA A 253 34.50 17.62 17.47
CA ALA A 253 33.83 16.33 17.64
C ALA A 253 34.79 15.33 18.32
N LEU A 254 34.25 14.61 19.31
CA LEU A 254 34.95 13.55 20.01
C LEU A 254 34.42 12.20 19.51
N VAL A 255 35.34 11.27 19.25
CA VAL A 255 35.02 9.88 19.02
C VAL A 255 35.24 9.15 20.34
N ALA A 256 34.23 8.48 20.82
CA ALA A 256 34.31 7.73 22.08
C ALA A 256 33.83 6.29 21.87
N ASP A 257 34.54 5.33 22.52
CA ASP A 257 34.07 3.95 22.52
C ASP A 257 32.88 3.82 23.46
N THR A 258 31.87 3.11 23.03
CA THR A 258 30.63 2.90 23.77
C THR A 258 30.36 1.39 23.98
N PRO A 259 31.24 0.68 24.74
CA PRO A 259 31.08 -0.74 24.95
C PRO A 259 29.81 -1.06 25.76
N ASP A 260 29.19 -2.21 25.44
CA ASP A 260 28.02 -2.73 26.14
C ASP A 260 26.80 -1.78 26.20
N THR A 261 26.61 -0.99 25.16
CA THR A 261 25.48 -0.05 25.02
C THR A 261 24.49 -0.47 23.94
N PRO A 262 23.78 -1.63 24.08
CA PRO A 262 22.87 -2.12 23.03
C PRO A 262 21.55 -1.35 22.94
N THR A 263 21.31 -0.39 23.84
CA THR A 263 20.10 0.44 23.84
C THR A 263 20.44 1.91 24.04
N ILE A 264 19.54 2.80 23.61
CA ILE A 264 19.68 4.25 23.83
C ILE A 264 19.83 4.55 25.33
N GLN A 265 19.11 3.86 26.20
CA GLN A 265 19.21 4.10 27.64
C GLN A 265 20.59 3.75 28.18
N THR A 266 21.16 2.60 27.82
CA THR A 266 22.51 2.22 28.24
C THR A 266 23.59 3.15 27.71
N LEU A 267 23.39 3.69 26.49
CA LEU A 267 24.26 4.72 25.92
C LEU A 267 24.19 6.03 26.75
N VAL A 268 22.98 6.49 27.05
CA VAL A 268 22.75 7.69 27.89
C VAL A 268 23.36 7.54 29.27
N ASP A 269 23.20 6.38 29.89
CA ASP A 269 23.78 6.10 31.20
C ASP A 269 25.32 6.13 31.17
N LEU A 270 25.92 5.56 30.12
CA LEU A 270 27.36 5.61 29.89
C LEU A 270 27.88 7.05 29.69
N LEU A 271 27.21 7.83 28.81
CA LEU A 271 27.58 9.22 28.52
C LEU A 271 27.50 10.11 29.77
N ASN A 272 26.52 9.84 30.65
CA ASN A 272 26.38 10.58 31.91
C ASN A 272 27.33 10.09 33.02
N ALA A 273 27.80 8.85 32.95
CA ALA A 273 28.73 8.29 33.93
C ALA A 273 30.18 8.70 33.68
N GLN A 274 30.58 8.91 32.41
CA GLN A 274 31.97 9.23 32.06
C GLN A 274 32.19 10.76 32.11
N PRO A 275 33.09 11.27 33.00
CA PRO A 275 33.30 12.73 33.16
C PRO A 275 33.70 13.44 31.86
N GLU A 276 34.48 12.78 31.02
CA GLU A 276 34.98 13.32 29.74
C GLU A 276 33.89 13.43 28.63
N LEU A 277 32.82 12.68 28.77
CA LEU A 277 31.70 12.68 27.80
C LEU A 277 30.49 13.46 28.31
N ARG A 278 30.53 13.85 29.58
CA ARG A 278 29.46 14.57 30.25
C ARG A 278 29.29 15.96 29.68
N ARG A 279 28.06 16.38 29.46
CA ARG A 279 27.75 17.76 29.08
C ARG A 279 27.98 18.69 30.30
N PRO A 280 28.48 19.91 30.06
CA PRO A 280 28.74 20.85 31.15
C PRO A 280 27.47 21.49 31.72
N ASP A 281 26.39 21.51 30.97
CA ASP A 281 25.17 22.26 31.23
C ASP A 281 24.01 21.39 31.71
N ARG A 282 23.96 20.13 31.29
CA ARG A 282 22.89 19.19 31.66
C ARG A 282 23.29 17.75 31.36
N ASP A 283 22.53 16.81 31.88
CA ASP A 283 22.71 15.39 31.53
C ASP A 283 22.20 15.10 30.10
N TRP A 284 22.79 14.08 29.50
CA TRP A 284 22.31 13.51 28.24
C TRP A 284 20.95 12.83 28.46
N THR A 285 20.07 12.94 27.47
CA THR A 285 18.77 12.28 27.42
C THR A 285 18.63 11.48 26.13
N ALA A 286 17.64 10.60 26.07
CA ALA A 286 17.35 9.82 24.86
C ALA A 286 17.11 10.71 23.63
N ALA A 287 16.53 11.89 23.80
CA ALA A 287 16.27 12.84 22.72
C ALA A 287 17.55 13.44 22.12
N ASP A 288 18.67 13.43 22.86
CA ASP A 288 19.96 13.95 22.38
C ASP A 288 20.72 12.91 21.54
N THR A 289 20.36 11.63 21.62
CA THR A 289 21.10 10.51 21.01
C THR A 289 20.42 9.92 19.77
N LEU A 290 19.16 10.21 19.56
CA LEU A 290 18.32 9.58 18.52
C LEU A 290 18.73 9.92 17.08
N CYS A 291 19.37 11.03 16.83
CA CYS A 291 19.60 11.50 15.47
C CYS A 291 20.76 10.81 14.74
N LEU A 292 21.67 10.14 15.45
CA LEU A 292 22.91 9.64 14.84
C LEU A 292 22.91 8.13 14.57
N LEU A 293 22.07 7.37 15.28
CA LEU A 293 21.94 5.92 15.08
C LEU A 293 21.20 5.55 13.79
N TYR A 294 20.22 6.35 13.38
CA TYR A 294 19.44 6.11 12.15
C TYR A 294 20.18 6.46 10.85
N THR A 295 21.17 7.31 10.91
CA THR A 295 21.93 7.70 9.70
C THR A 295 23.07 6.77 9.36
N SER A 296 23.51 5.93 10.30
CA SER A 296 24.56 4.93 10.05
C SER A 296 24.01 3.64 9.46
N ASP A 297 22.82 3.21 9.86
CA ASP A 297 22.17 2.01 9.31
C ASP A 297 21.62 2.21 7.89
N ALA A 298 21.29 3.44 7.53
CA ALA A 298 20.84 3.78 6.17
C ALA A 298 21.98 3.89 5.14
N ALA A 299 23.24 3.86 5.58
CA ALA A 299 24.42 3.94 4.70
C ALA A 299 25.03 2.57 4.37
N ASP A 300 24.59 1.50 5.07
CA ASP A 300 25.12 0.14 4.92
C ASP A 300 24.10 -0.82 4.25
N GLU A 301 22.89 -0.35 3.88
CA GLU A 301 21.92 -1.03 3.04
C GLU A 301 21.82 -0.37 1.64
#